data_58538c321efa32951c39d0aa291dde07
#
_entry.id   58538c321efa32951c39d0aa291dde07
#
_cell.length_a   1.000
_cell.length_b   1.000
_cell.length_c   1.000
_cell.angle_alpha   90.00
_cell.angle_beta   90.00
_cell.angle_gamma   90.00
#
_symmetry.space_group_name_H-M   'P 1'
#
loop_
_entity.id
_entity.type
_entity.pdbx_description
1 polymer ?
#
loop_
_entity_poly.entity_id
_entity_poly.type
_entity_poly.pdbx_seq_one_letter_code
_entity_poly.pdbx_strand_id
1 'polypeptide(L)'
;MPNLAIAVKDLSKKYESGYAVSHANFEVPLGTICGFVGPNGAGKTTTIRMLLGLITPTGGTAEILGESINHPEKYLSQVGAMIEGPAFYPALSGAENLRVLATLGGFPTERVEELIKTVGLEGRGHSKYKTYSLGMKQRLGIAAALLPNPKILVLDEPTNGLDPEGIQEVRDLLKKLASQGTTVFVSSHLLSELEIISEYIVMLRKGEVVFAGPLQELMLAQQPIILVKTEKLADLQKVLEIAKADGHHATIRSEVAHIEGPEEWAGTLNRKAFEAGITITQLAPQLPNLEETFFEMTGDRS
;
A
#
# COMPACT_ATOMS: atom_id res chain seq x y z
N MET A 1 10.21 17.01 -16.98
CA MET A 1 9.02 16.36 -16.41
C MET A 1 9.51 15.09 -15.75
N PRO A 2 9.03 14.71 -14.57
CA PRO A 2 9.41 13.43 -13.99
C PRO A 2 9.04 12.31 -14.98
N ASN A 3 9.90 11.31 -15.12
CA ASN A 3 9.61 10.12 -15.91
C ASN A 3 8.50 9.34 -15.17
N LEU A 4 7.29 9.30 -15.73
CA LEU A 4 6.15 8.63 -15.12
C LEU A 4 6.10 7.15 -15.53
N ALA A 5 5.85 6.29 -14.57
CA ALA A 5 5.54 4.88 -14.80
C ALA A 5 4.08 4.71 -15.20
N ILE A 6 3.18 5.40 -14.48
CA ILE A 6 1.74 5.36 -14.70
C ILE A 6 1.23 6.80 -14.65
N ALA A 7 0.38 7.18 -15.61
CA ALA A 7 -0.36 8.43 -15.59
C ALA A 7 -1.85 8.13 -15.84
N VAL A 8 -2.73 8.61 -14.96
CA VAL A 8 -4.18 8.36 -15.02
C VAL A 8 -4.91 9.70 -15.03
N LYS A 9 -5.81 9.89 -15.99
CA LYS A 9 -6.58 11.11 -16.14
C LYS A 9 -8.05 10.81 -16.36
N ASP A 10 -8.86 11.23 -15.41
CA ASP A 10 -10.33 11.13 -15.42
C ASP A 10 -10.86 9.70 -15.64
N LEU A 11 -10.07 8.69 -15.22
CA LEU A 11 -10.33 7.28 -15.47
C LEU A 11 -11.55 6.81 -14.70
N SER A 12 -12.50 6.20 -15.43
CA SER A 12 -13.76 5.77 -14.84
C SER A 12 -14.16 4.39 -15.32
N LYS A 13 -14.78 3.61 -14.41
CA LYS A 13 -15.43 2.34 -14.73
C LYS A 13 -16.79 2.27 -14.06
N LYS A 14 -17.84 2.20 -14.88
CA LYS A 14 -19.22 2.05 -14.44
C LYS A 14 -19.73 0.65 -14.82
N TYR A 15 -20.34 -0.02 -13.87
CA TYR A 15 -21.13 -1.23 -14.05
C TYR A 15 -22.62 -0.94 -13.85
N GLU A 16 -23.50 -1.91 -14.05
CA GLU A 16 -24.94 -1.74 -13.81
C GLU A 16 -25.23 -1.33 -12.35
N SER A 17 -24.45 -1.82 -11.40
CA SER A 17 -24.55 -1.49 -9.97
C SER A 17 -24.01 -0.11 -9.59
N GLY A 18 -23.39 0.62 -10.51
CA GLY A 18 -22.79 1.93 -10.26
C GLY A 18 -21.32 2.04 -10.63
N TYR A 19 -20.69 3.13 -10.21
CA TYR A 19 -19.27 3.34 -10.44
C TYR A 19 -18.42 2.48 -9.51
N ALA A 20 -17.53 1.68 -10.10
CA ALA A 20 -16.45 1.01 -9.35
C ALA A 20 -15.20 1.89 -9.26
N VAL A 21 -14.99 2.77 -10.27
CA VAL A 21 -13.96 3.81 -10.28
C VAL A 21 -14.61 5.03 -10.94
N SER A 22 -14.45 6.20 -10.32
CA SER A 22 -15.08 7.45 -10.72
C SER A 22 -14.03 8.56 -10.81
N HIS A 23 -13.78 9.06 -12.03
CA HIS A 23 -12.93 10.21 -12.28
C HIS A 23 -11.55 10.17 -11.61
N ALA A 24 -10.92 8.98 -11.61
CA ALA A 24 -9.62 8.80 -10.95
C ALA A 24 -8.52 9.60 -11.68
N ASN A 25 -7.74 10.33 -10.89
CA ASN A 25 -6.60 11.13 -11.38
C ASN A 25 -5.40 10.88 -10.47
N PHE A 26 -4.32 10.33 -11.00
CA PHE A 26 -3.05 10.15 -10.27
C PHE A 26 -1.89 9.88 -11.22
N GLU A 27 -0.69 10.11 -10.71
CA GLU A 27 0.56 9.82 -11.39
C GLU A 27 1.44 8.97 -10.49
N VAL A 28 2.27 8.08 -11.07
CA VAL A 28 3.25 7.27 -10.35
C VAL A 28 4.61 7.48 -10.98
N PRO A 29 5.61 7.99 -10.24
CA PRO A 29 6.97 8.16 -10.75
C PRO A 29 7.66 6.82 -11.04
N LEU A 30 8.57 6.79 -12.02
CA LEU A 30 9.44 5.64 -12.27
C LEU A 30 10.42 5.41 -11.11
N GLY A 31 10.72 4.14 -10.83
CA GLY A 31 11.73 3.73 -9.84
C GLY A 31 11.28 3.84 -8.39
N THR A 32 9.98 4.05 -8.14
CA THR A 32 9.42 4.17 -6.79
C THR A 32 8.59 2.94 -6.40
N ILE A 33 8.39 2.74 -5.09
CA ILE A 33 7.33 1.89 -4.58
C ILE A 33 6.10 2.76 -4.36
N CYS A 34 5.06 2.52 -5.15
CA CYS A 34 3.76 3.17 -5.00
C CYS A 34 2.77 2.23 -4.32
N GLY A 35 2.32 2.60 -3.13
CA GLY A 35 1.23 1.95 -2.43
C GLY A 35 -0.13 2.40 -2.99
N PHE A 36 -0.97 1.45 -3.40
CA PHE A 36 -2.32 1.67 -3.87
C PHE A 36 -3.32 1.18 -2.83
N VAL A 37 -3.79 2.07 -1.97
CA VAL A 37 -4.49 1.73 -0.73
C VAL A 37 -5.97 2.06 -0.77
N GLY A 38 -6.74 1.31 -0.01
CA GLY A 38 -8.17 1.55 0.18
C GLY A 38 -8.88 0.31 0.71
N PRO A 39 -10.06 0.46 1.31
CA PRO A 39 -10.82 -0.67 1.82
C PRO A 39 -11.24 -1.63 0.71
N ASN A 40 -11.74 -2.80 1.11
CA ASN A 40 -12.30 -3.74 0.16
C ASN A 40 -13.48 -3.10 -0.59
N GLY A 41 -13.53 -3.28 -1.92
CA GLY A 41 -14.53 -2.64 -2.77
C GLY A 41 -14.25 -1.17 -3.13
N ALA A 42 -13.11 -0.60 -2.73
CA ALA A 42 -12.73 0.78 -3.09
C ALA A 42 -12.44 1.00 -4.59
N GLY A 43 -12.27 -0.06 -5.38
CA GLY A 43 -11.98 0.02 -6.82
C GLY A 43 -10.54 -0.35 -7.19
N LYS A 44 -9.71 -0.81 -6.25
CA LYS A 44 -8.29 -1.15 -6.48
C LYS A 44 -8.10 -2.15 -7.63
N THR A 45 -8.63 -3.36 -7.49
CA THR A 45 -8.52 -4.41 -8.51
C THR A 45 -9.12 -3.99 -9.86
N THR A 46 -10.22 -3.22 -9.84
CA THR A 46 -10.83 -2.68 -11.06
C THR A 46 -9.88 -1.72 -11.77
N THR A 47 -9.23 -0.82 -11.04
CA THR A 47 -8.23 0.10 -11.60
C THR A 47 -7.04 -0.67 -12.17
N ILE A 48 -6.49 -1.63 -11.41
CA ILE A 48 -5.38 -2.48 -11.88
C ILE A 48 -5.77 -3.22 -13.17
N ARG A 49 -6.97 -3.79 -13.24
CA ARG A 49 -7.43 -4.49 -14.46
C ARG A 49 -7.57 -3.55 -15.67
N MET A 50 -7.99 -2.30 -15.47
CA MET A 50 -8.00 -1.29 -16.55
C MET A 50 -6.59 -0.94 -17.01
N LEU A 51 -5.66 -0.70 -16.07
CA LEU A 51 -4.26 -0.40 -16.37
C LEU A 51 -3.57 -1.52 -17.16
N LEU A 52 -3.94 -2.78 -16.91
CA LEU A 52 -3.39 -3.94 -17.60
C LEU A 52 -4.15 -4.32 -18.88
N GLY A 53 -5.13 -3.51 -19.29
CA GLY A 53 -5.93 -3.78 -20.50
C GLY A 53 -6.87 -4.97 -20.40
N LEU A 54 -7.11 -5.50 -19.19
CA LEU A 54 -7.99 -6.66 -18.97
C LEU A 54 -9.47 -6.29 -19.02
N ILE A 55 -9.79 -5.03 -18.73
CA ILE A 55 -11.13 -4.47 -18.87
C ILE A 55 -11.04 -3.07 -19.47
N THR A 56 -12.01 -2.71 -20.30
CA THR A 56 -12.07 -1.39 -20.94
C THR A 56 -12.68 -0.36 -19.98
N PRO A 57 -12.05 0.82 -19.81
CA PRO A 57 -12.65 1.95 -19.10
C PRO A 57 -13.99 2.38 -19.72
N THR A 58 -14.85 3.00 -18.91
CA THR A 58 -16.09 3.64 -19.40
C THR A 58 -15.83 5.10 -19.82
N GLY A 59 -14.77 5.70 -19.27
CA GLY A 59 -14.32 7.08 -19.55
C GLY A 59 -12.91 7.33 -19.07
N GLY A 60 -12.35 8.46 -19.50
CA GLY A 60 -11.01 8.88 -19.17
C GLY A 60 -9.91 8.15 -19.93
N THR A 61 -8.66 8.39 -19.53
CA THR A 61 -7.46 7.83 -20.17
C THR A 61 -6.43 7.42 -19.12
N ALA A 62 -5.56 6.48 -19.48
CA ALA A 62 -4.37 6.20 -18.70
C ALA A 62 -3.22 5.80 -19.62
N GLU A 63 -2.00 6.01 -19.14
CA GLU A 63 -0.77 5.64 -19.84
C GLU A 63 0.13 4.84 -18.91
N ILE A 64 0.81 3.86 -19.47
CA ILE A 64 1.88 3.10 -18.80
C ILE A 64 3.15 3.27 -19.61
N LEU A 65 4.22 3.79 -18.99
CA LEU A 65 5.48 4.13 -19.67
C LEU A 65 5.30 5.05 -20.89
N GLY A 66 4.29 5.95 -20.86
CA GLY A 66 3.94 6.85 -21.96
C GLY A 66 3.09 6.23 -23.06
N GLU A 67 2.73 4.94 -22.93
CA GLU A 67 1.86 4.25 -23.89
C GLU A 67 0.43 4.14 -23.35
N SER A 68 -0.56 4.44 -24.21
CA SER A 68 -1.97 4.37 -23.83
C SER A 68 -2.41 2.96 -23.47
N ILE A 69 -3.22 2.82 -22.41
CA ILE A 69 -3.82 1.54 -21.99
C ILE A 69 -4.74 0.92 -23.05
N ASN A 70 -5.16 1.68 -24.07
CA ASN A 70 -5.91 1.16 -25.19
C ASN A 70 -5.03 0.34 -26.17
N HIS A 71 -3.71 0.36 -25.99
CA HIS A 71 -2.72 -0.34 -26.78
C HIS A 71 -1.83 -1.22 -25.90
N PRO A 72 -2.38 -2.22 -25.18
CA PRO A 72 -1.63 -3.02 -24.20
C PRO A 72 -0.44 -3.77 -24.81
N GLU A 73 -0.48 -4.11 -26.09
CA GLU A 73 0.61 -4.74 -26.82
C GLU A 73 1.90 -3.91 -26.84
N LYS A 74 1.83 -2.58 -26.64
CA LYS A 74 3.01 -1.71 -26.64
C LYS A 74 3.76 -1.65 -25.32
N TYR A 75 3.08 -1.90 -24.20
CA TYR A 75 3.70 -1.77 -22.87
C TYR A 75 3.72 -3.05 -22.05
N LEU A 76 2.82 -4.03 -22.28
CA LEU A 76 2.73 -5.23 -21.42
C LEU A 76 4.00 -6.06 -21.39
N SER A 77 4.83 -6.03 -22.44
CA SER A 77 6.14 -6.69 -22.45
C SER A 77 7.11 -6.12 -21.41
N GLN A 78 6.84 -4.91 -20.89
CA GLN A 78 7.64 -4.22 -19.88
C GLN A 78 6.95 -4.19 -18.50
N VAL A 79 5.81 -4.88 -18.36
CA VAL A 79 5.00 -4.94 -17.14
C VAL A 79 4.94 -6.38 -16.65
N GLY A 80 5.30 -6.60 -15.39
CA GLY A 80 5.00 -7.84 -14.68
C GLY A 80 3.77 -7.64 -13.82
N ALA A 81 2.85 -8.60 -13.81
CA ALA A 81 1.63 -8.46 -13.02
C ALA A 81 1.27 -9.73 -12.27
N MET A 82 0.78 -9.57 -11.05
CA MET A 82 0.12 -10.61 -10.27
C MET A 82 -1.19 -10.04 -9.73
N ILE A 83 -2.32 -10.53 -10.30
CA ILE A 83 -3.67 -10.15 -9.90
C ILE A 83 -4.33 -11.40 -9.34
N GLU A 84 -4.88 -11.29 -8.13
CA GLU A 84 -5.42 -12.43 -7.39
C GLU A 84 -4.36 -13.50 -7.09
N GLY A 85 -4.74 -14.63 -6.53
CA GLY A 85 -3.78 -15.69 -6.16
C GLY A 85 -3.15 -16.37 -7.39
N PRO A 86 -1.86 -16.73 -7.32
CA PRO A 86 -1.18 -17.37 -8.43
C PRO A 86 -1.77 -18.75 -8.72
N ALA A 87 -2.15 -18.99 -10.00
CA ALA A 87 -2.63 -20.27 -10.49
C ALA A 87 -1.50 -21.06 -11.16
N PHE A 88 -0.96 -22.04 -10.46
CA PHE A 88 0.11 -22.92 -10.93
C PHE A 88 -0.34 -24.39 -10.96
N TYR A 89 0.36 -25.23 -11.69
CA TYR A 89 0.14 -26.67 -11.73
C TYR A 89 0.61 -27.32 -10.43
N PRO A 90 -0.31 -27.90 -9.61
CA PRO A 90 0.04 -28.40 -8.28
C PRO A 90 1.04 -29.57 -8.29
N ALA A 91 1.06 -30.33 -9.36
CA ALA A 91 1.91 -31.52 -9.52
C ALA A 91 3.35 -31.18 -9.95
N LEU A 92 3.56 -30.00 -10.54
CA LEU A 92 4.87 -29.51 -10.95
C LEU A 92 5.59 -28.83 -9.77
N SER A 93 6.91 -28.78 -9.83
CA SER A 93 7.72 -27.96 -8.93
C SER A 93 7.56 -26.47 -9.22
N GLY A 94 8.05 -25.61 -8.31
CA GLY A 94 8.07 -24.16 -8.55
C GLY A 94 8.84 -23.79 -9.80
N ALA A 95 10.05 -24.33 -9.97
CA ALA A 95 10.87 -24.09 -11.14
C ALA A 95 10.23 -24.59 -12.45
N GLU A 96 9.59 -25.77 -12.43
CA GLU A 96 8.88 -26.28 -13.62
C GLU A 96 7.68 -25.38 -13.98
N ASN A 97 6.91 -24.90 -13.01
CA ASN A 97 5.84 -23.95 -13.25
C ASN A 97 6.36 -22.66 -13.92
N LEU A 98 7.46 -22.10 -13.42
CA LEU A 98 8.06 -20.92 -14.04
C LEU A 98 8.57 -21.21 -15.47
N ARG A 99 9.17 -22.38 -15.72
CA ARG A 99 9.59 -22.77 -17.09
C ARG A 99 8.41 -22.88 -18.04
N VAL A 100 7.27 -23.44 -17.59
CA VAL A 100 6.04 -23.47 -18.39
C VAL A 100 5.62 -22.08 -18.78
N LEU A 101 5.54 -21.15 -17.81
CA LEU A 101 5.14 -19.77 -18.07
C LEU A 101 6.18 -19.03 -18.95
N ALA A 102 7.47 -19.23 -18.72
CA ALA A 102 8.52 -18.67 -19.55
C ALA A 102 8.38 -19.12 -21.01
N THR A 103 8.17 -20.42 -21.24
CA THR A 103 7.98 -20.97 -22.59
C THR A 103 6.74 -20.40 -23.26
N LEU A 104 5.60 -20.32 -22.56
CA LEU A 104 4.35 -19.78 -23.09
C LEU A 104 4.46 -18.29 -23.41
N GLY A 105 5.18 -17.52 -22.57
CA GLY A 105 5.40 -16.09 -22.76
C GLY A 105 6.56 -15.74 -23.69
N GLY A 106 7.32 -16.73 -24.19
CA GLY A 106 8.53 -16.49 -25.01
C GLY A 106 9.67 -15.87 -24.24
N PHE A 107 9.74 -16.06 -22.92
CA PHE A 107 10.79 -15.54 -22.06
C PHE A 107 11.95 -16.52 -21.91
N PRO A 108 13.19 -16.05 -21.65
CA PRO A 108 14.33 -16.93 -21.42
C PRO A 108 14.14 -17.85 -20.20
N THR A 109 14.20 -19.17 -20.41
CA THR A 109 14.04 -20.17 -19.33
C THR A 109 15.25 -20.24 -18.39
N GLU A 110 16.40 -19.73 -18.84
CA GLU A 110 17.66 -19.66 -18.10
C GLU A 110 17.53 -18.76 -16.85
N ARG A 111 16.62 -17.79 -16.89
CA ARG A 111 16.35 -16.90 -15.75
C ARG A 111 15.58 -17.54 -14.61
N VAL A 112 15.00 -18.73 -14.81
CA VAL A 112 14.14 -19.36 -13.81
C VAL A 112 14.88 -19.61 -12.49
N GLU A 113 16.11 -20.12 -12.55
CA GLU A 113 16.89 -20.40 -11.33
C GLU A 113 17.29 -19.09 -10.60
N GLU A 114 17.64 -18.06 -11.36
CA GLU A 114 17.88 -16.72 -10.81
C GLU A 114 16.63 -16.16 -10.10
N LEU A 115 15.46 -16.30 -10.72
CA LEU A 115 14.21 -15.83 -10.15
C LEU A 115 13.79 -16.60 -8.89
N ILE A 116 13.97 -17.93 -8.89
CA ILE A 116 13.77 -18.75 -7.69
C ILE A 116 14.65 -18.25 -6.52
N LYS A 117 15.89 -17.92 -6.82
CA LYS A 117 16.82 -17.32 -5.84
C LYS A 117 16.37 -15.92 -5.40
N THR A 118 16.00 -15.08 -6.35
CA THR A 118 15.57 -13.69 -6.11
C THR A 118 14.42 -13.64 -5.12
N VAL A 119 13.46 -14.57 -5.23
CA VAL A 119 12.28 -14.63 -4.35
C VAL A 119 12.48 -15.50 -3.10
N GLY A 120 13.72 -15.93 -2.81
CA GLY A 120 14.05 -16.70 -1.60
C GLY A 120 13.48 -18.13 -1.59
N LEU A 121 13.40 -18.78 -2.75
CA LEU A 121 12.90 -20.15 -2.88
C LEU A 121 13.99 -21.18 -3.31
N GLU A 122 15.30 -20.84 -3.17
CA GLU A 122 16.43 -21.70 -3.60
C GLU A 122 16.31 -23.13 -3.08
N GLY A 123 16.09 -23.35 -1.78
CA GLY A 123 15.98 -24.67 -1.19
C GLY A 123 14.69 -25.42 -1.51
N ARG A 124 13.72 -24.76 -2.14
CA ARG A 124 12.37 -25.27 -2.38
C ARG A 124 11.95 -25.21 -3.85
N GLY A 125 12.73 -24.61 -4.74
CA GLY A 125 12.42 -24.46 -6.16
C GLY A 125 12.02 -25.76 -6.87
N HIS A 126 12.63 -26.88 -6.49
CA HIS A 126 12.34 -28.22 -7.03
C HIS A 126 11.29 -29.02 -6.26
N SER A 127 10.72 -28.46 -5.17
CA SER A 127 9.61 -29.09 -4.45
C SER A 127 8.30 -28.86 -5.18
N LYS A 128 7.35 -29.80 -5.10
CA LYS A 128 6.04 -29.71 -5.76
C LYS A 128 5.26 -28.52 -5.22
N TYR A 129 4.66 -27.71 -6.10
CA TYR A 129 3.90 -26.51 -5.74
C TYR A 129 2.78 -26.79 -4.71
N LYS A 130 2.11 -27.95 -4.79
CA LYS A 130 1.09 -28.35 -3.80
C LYS A 130 1.59 -28.39 -2.35
N THR A 131 2.91 -28.48 -2.14
CA THR A 131 3.55 -28.50 -0.80
C THR A 131 4.01 -27.13 -0.33
N TYR A 132 3.79 -26.08 -1.12
CA TYR A 132 4.19 -24.72 -0.76
C TYR A 132 3.23 -24.13 0.28
N SER A 133 3.79 -23.39 1.23
CA SER A 133 3.02 -22.50 2.09
C SER A 133 2.39 -21.36 1.25
N LEU A 134 1.46 -20.62 1.82
CA LEU A 134 0.85 -19.49 1.12
C LEU A 134 1.92 -18.43 0.75
N GLY A 135 2.83 -18.09 1.66
CA GLY A 135 3.94 -17.17 1.40
C GLY A 135 4.86 -17.65 0.27
N MET A 136 5.21 -18.95 0.23
CA MET A 136 5.97 -19.52 -0.89
C MET A 136 5.20 -19.42 -2.21
N LYS A 137 3.89 -19.59 -2.21
CA LYS A 137 3.04 -19.46 -3.40
C LYS A 137 3.02 -18.02 -3.89
N GLN A 138 2.86 -17.04 -3.00
CA GLN A 138 2.91 -15.62 -3.34
C GLN A 138 4.27 -15.22 -3.93
N ARG A 139 5.35 -15.62 -3.30
CA ARG A 139 6.71 -15.36 -3.82
C ARG A 139 6.96 -16.01 -5.18
N LEU A 140 6.44 -17.20 -5.43
CA LEU A 140 6.50 -17.81 -6.77
C LEU A 140 5.66 -17.02 -7.78
N GLY A 141 4.50 -16.46 -7.37
CA GLY A 141 3.69 -15.55 -8.19
C GLY A 141 4.45 -14.29 -8.59
N ILE A 142 5.17 -13.69 -7.63
CA ILE A 142 6.07 -12.56 -7.90
C ILE A 142 7.18 -12.97 -8.87
N ALA A 143 7.80 -14.16 -8.69
CA ALA A 143 8.79 -14.69 -9.63
C ALA A 143 8.25 -14.84 -11.05
N ALA A 144 7.00 -15.28 -11.19
CA ALA A 144 6.34 -15.37 -12.51
C ALA A 144 6.13 -13.97 -13.12
N ALA A 145 5.72 -12.98 -12.34
CA ALA A 145 5.59 -11.59 -12.79
C ALA A 145 6.94 -10.98 -13.20
N LEU A 146 8.05 -11.48 -12.67
CA LEU A 146 9.40 -11.02 -13.02
C LEU A 146 9.99 -11.67 -14.28
N LEU A 147 9.35 -12.69 -14.87
CA LEU A 147 9.85 -13.38 -16.07
C LEU A 147 10.15 -12.43 -17.25
N PRO A 148 9.30 -11.43 -17.57
CA PRO A 148 9.56 -10.49 -18.68
C PRO A 148 10.69 -9.48 -18.39
N ASN A 149 11.33 -9.50 -17.22
CA ASN A 149 12.25 -8.46 -16.77
C ASN A 149 11.62 -7.06 -16.78
N PRO A 150 10.53 -6.86 -16.04
CA PRO A 150 9.67 -5.70 -16.19
C PRO A 150 10.30 -4.43 -15.63
N LYS A 151 9.94 -3.27 -16.22
CA LYS A 151 10.20 -1.95 -15.64
C LYS A 151 9.20 -1.61 -14.54
N ILE A 152 7.98 -2.16 -14.64
CA ILE A 152 6.90 -1.97 -13.67
C ILE A 152 6.39 -3.33 -13.20
N LEU A 153 6.32 -3.52 -11.90
CA LEU A 153 5.72 -4.68 -11.25
C LEU A 153 4.40 -4.26 -10.60
N VAL A 154 3.28 -4.83 -11.05
CA VAL A 154 1.93 -4.56 -10.54
C VAL A 154 1.47 -5.75 -9.71
N LEU A 155 1.20 -5.54 -8.42
CA LEU A 155 0.83 -6.58 -7.48
C LEU A 155 -0.50 -6.23 -6.79
N ASP A 156 -1.49 -7.10 -6.92
CA ASP A 156 -2.78 -6.93 -6.25
C ASP A 156 -2.82 -7.79 -4.98
N GLU A 157 -2.80 -7.13 -3.80
CA GLU A 157 -2.87 -7.74 -2.46
C GLU A 157 -1.84 -8.88 -2.25
N PRO A 158 -0.52 -8.69 -2.52
CA PRO A 158 0.47 -9.78 -2.51
C PRO A 158 0.73 -10.36 -1.11
N THR A 159 0.38 -9.65 -0.05
CA THR A 159 0.56 -10.04 1.36
C THR A 159 -0.69 -10.63 1.99
N ASN A 160 -1.82 -10.67 1.25
CA ASN A 160 -3.10 -11.10 1.80
C ASN A 160 -3.06 -12.55 2.31
N GLY A 161 -3.43 -12.74 3.58
CA GLY A 161 -3.48 -14.05 4.23
C GLY A 161 -2.12 -14.63 4.65
N LEU A 162 -1.04 -13.85 4.54
CA LEU A 162 0.26 -14.25 5.04
C LEU A 162 0.37 -14.03 6.56
N ASP A 163 1.23 -14.82 7.19
CA ASP A 163 1.70 -14.58 8.54
C ASP A 163 2.69 -13.39 8.58
N PRO A 164 3.01 -12.84 9.76
CA PRO A 164 3.90 -11.68 9.87
C PRO A 164 5.29 -11.90 9.23
N GLU A 165 5.83 -13.12 9.28
CA GLU A 165 7.12 -13.46 8.68
C GLU A 165 7.03 -13.41 7.15
N GLY A 166 5.98 -14.00 6.56
CA GLY A 166 5.73 -13.95 5.12
C GLY A 166 5.48 -12.54 4.59
N ILE A 167 4.79 -11.69 5.36
CA ILE A 167 4.63 -10.26 5.05
C ILE A 167 5.98 -9.56 4.98
N GLN A 168 6.84 -9.79 5.99
CA GLN A 168 8.18 -9.20 6.04
C GLN A 168 9.03 -9.65 4.84
N GLU A 169 9.02 -10.95 4.51
CA GLU A 169 9.77 -11.49 3.37
C GLU A 169 9.34 -10.85 2.04
N VAL A 170 8.02 -10.65 1.83
CA VAL A 170 7.51 -9.98 0.63
C VAL A 170 7.93 -8.51 0.61
N ARG A 171 7.81 -7.78 1.72
CA ARG A 171 8.25 -6.38 1.81
C ARG A 171 9.72 -6.20 1.47
N ASP A 172 10.59 -7.05 2.03
CA ASP A 172 12.04 -6.98 1.77
C ASP A 172 12.36 -7.29 0.31
N LEU A 173 11.63 -8.23 -0.30
CA LEU A 173 11.72 -8.52 -1.72
C LEU A 173 11.34 -7.29 -2.56
N LEU A 174 10.21 -6.62 -2.25
CA LEU A 174 9.76 -5.44 -3.01
C LEU A 174 10.75 -4.28 -2.89
N LYS A 175 11.28 -4.01 -1.68
CA LYS A 175 12.35 -3.02 -1.47
C LYS A 175 13.60 -3.33 -2.29
N LYS A 176 14.02 -4.60 -2.32
CA LYS A 176 15.16 -5.05 -3.12
C LYS A 176 14.93 -4.82 -4.62
N LEU A 177 13.75 -5.16 -5.14
CA LEU A 177 13.40 -4.95 -6.56
C LEU A 177 13.39 -3.46 -6.93
N ALA A 178 12.81 -2.62 -6.06
CA ALA A 178 12.79 -1.17 -6.28
C ALA A 178 14.19 -0.57 -6.25
N SER A 179 15.07 -1.00 -5.33
CA SER A 179 16.48 -0.55 -5.28
C SER A 179 17.28 -0.94 -6.53
N GLN A 180 16.80 -1.91 -7.32
CA GLN A 180 17.36 -2.32 -8.60
C GLN A 180 16.75 -1.57 -9.79
N GLY A 181 15.86 -0.60 -9.54
CA GLY A 181 15.25 0.26 -10.55
C GLY A 181 13.87 -0.20 -11.07
N THR A 182 13.30 -1.28 -10.52
CA THR A 182 11.93 -1.70 -10.86
C THR A 182 10.93 -0.79 -10.15
N THR A 183 9.99 -0.19 -10.88
CA THR A 183 8.86 0.49 -10.26
C THR A 183 7.89 -0.56 -9.71
N VAL A 184 7.48 -0.42 -8.45
CA VAL A 184 6.53 -1.34 -7.83
C VAL A 184 5.22 -0.61 -7.57
N PHE A 185 4.13 -1.09 -8.18
CA PHE A 185 2.77 -0.64 -7.92
C PHE A 185 2.03 -1.74 -7.17
N VAL A 186 1.83 -1.56 -5.88
CA VAL A 186 1.31 -2.62 -4.99
C VAL A 186 0.04 -2.18 -4.29
N SER A 187 -1.04 -2.96 -4.44
CA SER A 187 -2.27 -2.71 -3.70
C SER A 187 -2.25 -3.42 -2.35
N SER A 188 -2.84 -2.77 -1.34
CA SER A 188 -3.18 -3.39 -0.06
C SER A 188 -4.37 -2.68 0.58
N HIS A 189 -5.11 -3.39 1.43
CA HIS A 189 -6.08 -2.81 2.34
C HIS A 189 -5.46 -2.54 3.73
N LEU A 190 -4.23 -3.01 3.98
CA LEU A 190 -3.46 -2.79 5.21
C LEU A 190 -2.51 -1.60 5.02
N LEU A 191 -2.93 -0.43 5.49
CA LEU A 191 -2.17 0.81 5.31
C LEU A 191 -0.82 0.77 6.00
N SER A 192 -0.74 0.16 7.19
CA SER A 192 0.49 0.02 7.97
C SER A 192 1.60 -0.77 7.24
N GLU A 193 1.23 -1.70 6.35
CA GLU A 193 2.24 -2.43 5.56
C GLU A 193 2.86 -1.55 4.49
N LEU A 194 2.03 -0.75 3.81
CA LEU A 194 2.50 0.12 2.73
C LEU A 194 3.22 1.37 3.25
N GLU A 195 2.87 1.86 4.44
CA GLU A 195 3.60 2.94 5.11
C GLU A 195 5.10 2.65 5.27
N ILE A 196 5.44 1.36 5.53
CA ILE A 196 6.83 0.94 5.76
C ILE A 196 7.66 0.90 4.46
N ILE A 197 7.02 0.67 3.31
CA ILE A 197 7.77 0.41 2.06
C ILE A 197 7.55 1.45 0.98
N SER A 198 6.45 2.22 1.03
CA SER A 198 6.06 3.12 -0.05
C SER A 198 6.74 4.47 0.05
N GLU A 199 7.19 5.00 -1.07
CA GLU A 199 7.66 6.37 -1.25
C GLU A 199 6.53 7.26 -1.76
N TYR A 200 5.60 6.66 -2.50
CA TYR A 200 4.45 7.29 -3.11
C TYR A 200 3.17 6.55 -2.73
N ILE A 201 2.07 7.25 -2.53
CA ILE A 201 0.80 6.64 -2.14
C ILE A 201 -0.33 7.17 -3.02
N VAL A 202 -1.24 6.28 -3.40
CA VAL A 202 -2.52 6.60 -4.02
C VAL A 202 -3.63 5.98 -3.17
N MET A 203 -4.48 6.81 -2.61
CA MET A 203 -5.56 6.37 -1.72
C MET A 203 -6.90 6.41 -2.43
N LEU A 204 -7.61 5.28 -2.40
CA LEU A 204 -8.94 5.12 -2.97
C LEU A 204 -10.01 4.95 -1.91
N ARG A 205 -11.16 5.62 -2.11
CA ARG A 205 -12.38 5.39 -1.34
C ARG A 205 -13.61 5.46 -2.25
N LYS A 206 -14.46 4.43 -2.22
CA LYS A 206 -15.72 4.37 -2.98
C LYS A 206 -15.55 4.71 -4.47
N GLY A 207 -14.44 4.28 -5.06
CA GLY A 207 -14.12 4.51 -6.47
C GLY A 207 -13.43 5.83 -6.78
N GLU A 208 -13.21 6.71 -5.82
CA GLU A 208 -12.58 8.00 -5.99
C GLU A 208 -11.17 8.02 -5.38
N VAL A 209 -10.26 8.77 -6.00
CA VAL A 209 -8.93 9.03 -5.45
C VAL A 209 -9.04 10.19 -4.47
N VAL A 210 -8.77 9.90 -3.19
CA VAL A 210 -8.81 10.90 -2.11
C VAL A 210 -7.46 11.55 -1.86
N PHE A 211 -6.38 10.86 -2.23
CA PHE A 211 -5.01 11.39 -2.20
C PHE A 211 -4.14 10.68 -3.23
N ALA A 212 -3.22 11.41 -3.84
CA ALA A 212 -2.13 10.86 -4.65
C ALA A 212 -0.92 11.78 -4.53
N GLY A 213 0.21 11.26 -4.03
CA GLY A 213 1.40 12.05 -3.79
C GLY A 213 2.49 11.30 -3.03
N PRO A 214 3.64 11.95 -2.79
CA PRO A 214 4.68 11.42 -1.91
C PRO A 214 4.13 11.15 -0.51
N LEU A 215 4.44 9.96 0.04
CA LEU A 215 4.02 9.59 1.39
C LEU A 215 4.52 10.60 2.43
N GLN A 216 5.75 11.07 2.26
CA GLN A 216 6.34 12.04 3.18
C GLN A 216 5.55 13.35 3.24
N GLU A 217 5.04 13.86 2.11
CA GLU A 217 4.22 15.08 2.09
C GLU A 217 2.90 14.87 2.85
N LEU A 218 2.28 13.71 2.68
CA LEU A 218 1.07 13.35 3.41
C LEU A 218 1.30 13.32 4.92
N MET A 219 2.40 12.71 5.36
CA MET A 219 2.73 12.57 6.78
C MET A 219 3.15 13.89 7.42
N LEU A 220 3.88 14.74 6.69
CA LEU A 220 4.29 16.07 7.17
C LEU A 220 3.13 17.08 7.26
N ALA A 221 2.05 16.86 6.51
CA ALA A 221 0.85 17.69 6.59
C ALA A 221 0.04 17.46 7.87
N GLN A 222 0.32 16.37 8.60
CA GLN A 222 -0.38 16.01 9.83
C GLN A 222 0.34 16.59 11.05
N GLN A 223 -0.44 17.04 12.01
CA GLN A 223 0.12 17.47 13.31
C GLN A 223 0.31 16.25 14.22
N PRO A 224 1.42 16.16 14.97
CA PRO A 224 1.59 15.14 15.99
C PRO A 224 0.44 15.18 17.00
N ILE A 225 0.06 14.01 17.48
CA ILE A 225 -0.99 13.84 18.50
C ILE A 225 -0.34 13.41 19.81
N ILE A 226 -0.71 14.07 20.91
CA ILE A 226 -0.30 13.66 22.25
C ILE A 226 -1.45 12.88 22.88
N LEU A 227 -1.22 11.58 23.15
CA LEU A 227 -2.17 10.73 23.86
C LEU A 227 -1.99 10.86 25.35
N VAL A 228 -3.09 11.13 26.07
CA VAL A 228 -3.06 11.33 27.52
C VAL A 228 -4.10 10.44 28.19
N LYS A 229 -3.65 9.67 29.19
CA LYS A 229 -4.53 9.02 30.18
C LYS A 229 -4.29 9.59 31.56
N THR A 230 -5.34 9.66 32.33
CA THR A 230 -5.31 10.13 33.71
C THR A 230 -5.74 9.02 34.67
N GLU A 231 -5.31 9.10 35.92
CA GLU A 231 -5.75 8.14 36.96
C GLU A 231 -7.29 8.16 37.13
N LYS A 232 -7.90 9.35 37.04
CA LYS A 232 -9.35 9.50 37.13
C LYS A 232 -9.88 10.00 35.77
N LEU A 233 -10.82 9.29 35.19
CA LEU A 233 -11.45 9.69 33.92
C LEU A 233 -12.03 11.11 33.91
N ALA A 234 -12.55 11.57 35.04
CA ALA A 234 -13.07 12.93 35.20
C ALA A 234 -12.00 14.02 34.97
N ASP A 235 -10.71 13.71 35.17
CA ASP A 235 -9.64 14.67 34.98
C ASP A 235 -9.26 14.85 33.51
N LEU A 236 -9.68 13.94 32.61
CA LEU A 236 -9.48 14.12 31.15
C LEU A 236 -10.11 15.41 30.65
N GLN A 237 -11.28 15.80 31.19
CA GLN A 237 -11.93 17.04 30.80
C GLN A 237 -11.08 18.28 31.16
N LYS A 238 -10.42 18.26 32.33
CA LYS A 238 -9.50 19.34 32.75
C LYS A 238 -8.25 19.37 31.87
N VAL A 239 -7.76 18.19 31.44
CA VAL A 239 -6.65 18.10 30.48
C VAL A 239 -7.04 18.76 29.16
N LEU A 240 -8.26 18.55 28.66
CA LEU A 240 -8.75 19.21 27.46
C LEU A 240 -8.83 20.74 27.64
N GLU A 241 -9.25 21.20 28.80
CA GLU A 241 -9.31 22.64 29.11
C GLU A 241 -7.92 23.27 29.10
N ILE A 242 -6.91 22.60 29.68
CA ILE A 242 -5.51 23.04 29.64
C ILE A 242 -5.02 23.10 28.19
N ALA A 243 -5.29 22.06 27.39
CA ALA A 243 -4.87 22.05 25.98
C ALA A 243 -5.52 23.16 25.17
N LYS A 244 -6.82 23.39 25.34
CA LYS A 244 -7.55 24.46 24.67
C LYS A 244 -7.07 25.86 25.07
N ALA A 245 -6.73 26.05 26.34
CA ALA A 245 -6.17 27.32 26.83
C ALA A 245 -4.80 27.66 26.17
N ASP A 246 -4.05 26.65 25.79
CA ASP A 246 -2.78 26.78 25.06
C ASP A 246 -2.96 26.80 23.53
N GLY A 247 -4.21 26.78 23.03
CA GLY A 247 -4.51 26.85 21.59
C GLY A 247 -4.47 25.51 20.84
N HIS A 248 -4.41 24.40 21.57
CA HIS A 248 -4.40 23.05 20.98
C HIS A 248 -5.82 22.50 20.83
N HIS A 249 -6.08 21.85 19.68
CA HIS A 249 -7.30 21.09 19.50
C HIS A 249 -7.21 19.79 20.31
N ALA A 250 -8.27 19.44 21.05
CA ALA A 250 -8.25 18.26 21.91
C ALA A 250 -9.62 17.58 21.96
N THR A 251 -9.63 16.25 21.89
CA THR A 251 -10.82 15.39 21.95
C THR A 251 -10.59 14.21 22.88
N ILE A 252 -11.67 13.62 23.43
CA ILE A 252 -11.59 12.35 24.17
C ILE A 252 -12.16 11.26 23.29
N ARG A 253 -11.40 10.16 23.14
CA ARG A 253 -11.82 8.95 22.44
C ARG A 253 -11.43 7.74 23.28
N SER A 254 -12.35 6.82 23.54
CA SER A 254 -12.08 5.57 24.27
C SER A 254 -11.27 5.80 25.56
N GLU A 255 -11.68 6.79 26.36
CA GLU A 255 -11.05 7.13 27.66
C GLU A 255 -9.58 7.64 27.53
N VAL A 256 -9.20 8.17 26.37
CA VAL A 256 -7.91 8.79 26.09
C VAL A 256 -8.13 10.19 25.54
N ALA A 257 -7.42 11.19 26.04
CA ALA A 257 -7.39 12.52 25.42
C ALA A 257 -6.41 12.48 24.24
N HIS A 258 -6.88 12.88 23.07
CA HIS A 258 -6.09 13.09 21.86
C HIS A 258 -5.91 14.59 21.66
N ILE A 259 -4.70 15.06 21.75
CA ILE A 259 -4.37 16.49 21.70
C ILE A 259 -3.44 16.75 20.53
N GLU A 260 -3.85 17.58 19.58
CA GLU A 260 -3.04 17.99 18.44
C GLU A 260 -2.00 19.01 18.91
N GLY A 261 -0.72 18.72 18.70
CA GLY A 261 0.34 19.63 19.11
C GLY A 261 1.74 19.02 18.97
N PRO A 262 2.77 19.86 18.99
CA PRO A 262 4.14 19.41 18.84
C PRO A 262 4.57 18.55 20.04
N GLU A 263 5.45 17.58 19.78
CA GLU A 263 5.94 16.63 20.79
C GLU A 263 6.53 17.36 22.02
N GLU A 264 7.24 18.46 21.78
CA GLU A 264 7.89 19.27 22.83
C GLU A 264 6.88 19.85 23.84
N TRP A 265 5.63 20.06 23.41
CA TRP A 265 4.58 20.58 24.27
C TRP A 265 4.10 19.54 25.30
N ALA A 266 4.34 18.26 25.11
CA ALA A 266 3.96 17.20 26.07
C ALA A 266 4.56 17.45 27.47
N GLY A 267 5.80 17.93 27.53
CA GLY A 267 6.44 18.30 28.80
C GLY A 267 5.73 19.48 29.51
N THR A 268 5.25 20.45 28.74
CA THR A 268 4.48 21.61 29.25
C THR A 268 3.11 21.16 29.76
N LEU A 269 2.43 20.30 29.01
CA LEU A 269 1.15 19.71 29.43
C LEU A 269 1.29 18.96 30.75
N ASN A 270 2.32 18.09 30.85
CA ASN A 270 2.55 17.32 32.07
C ASN A 270 2.74 18.21 33.31
N ARG A 271 3.50 19.28 33.18
CA ARG A 271 3.73 20.26 34.27
C ARG A 271 2.42 20.94 34.66
N LYS A 272 1.66 21.46 33.71
CA LYS A 272 0.38 22.14 33.98
C LYS A 272 -0.66 21.20 34.60
N ALA A 273 -0.71 19.93 34.14
CA ALA A 273 -1.58 18.91 34.71
C ALA A 273 -1.21 18.63 36.19
N PHE A 274 0.08 18.49 36.46
CA PHE A 274 0.58 18.29 37.83
C PHE A 274 0.23 19.48 38.76
N GLU A 275 0.42 20.71 38.29
CA GLU A 275 0.05 21.95 39.02
C GLU A 275 -1.47 22.01 39.28
N ALA A 276 -2.28 21.46 38.38
CA ALA A 276 -3.73 21.35 38.55
C ALA A 276 -4.18 20.14 39.39
N GLY A 277 -3.24 19.39 40.00
CA GLY A 277 -3.51 18.22 40.81
C GLY A 277 -3.98 17.00 40.02
N ILE A 278 -3.66 16.93 38.73
CA ILE A 278 -4.01 15.82 37.85
C ILE A 278 -2.85 14.84 37.76
N THR A 279 -3.10 13.55 38.03
CA THR A 279 -2.14 12.50 37.82
C THR A 279 -2.29 11.92 36.43
N ILE A 280 -1.30 12.18 35.56
CA ILE A 280 -1.20 11.57 34.23
C ILE A 280 -0.58 10.18 34.39
N THR A 281 -1.25 9.14 33.87
CA THR A 281 -0.78 7.75 33.88
C THR A 281 -0.15 7.32 32.55
N GLN A 282 -0.50 8.02 31.45
CA GLN A 282 0.13 7.87 30.16
C GLN A 282 0.25 9.24 29.47
N LEU A 283 1.43 9.53 28.97
CA LEU A 283 1.69 10.69 28.13
C LEU A 283 2.59 10.23 26.99
N ALA A 284 2.02 10.10 25.80
CA ALA A 284 2.73 9.54 24.65
C ALA A 284 2.51 10.43 23.44
N PRO A 285 3.52 11.21 23.03
CA PRO A 285 3.52 11.81 21.70
C PRO A 285 3.49 10.70 20.65
N GLN A 286 2.61 10.82 19.69
CA GLN A 286 2.42 9.88 18.59
C GLN A 286 2.45 10.65 17.29
N LEU A 287 3.32 10.24 16.38
CA LEU A 287 3.22 10.70 15.00
C LEU A 287 1.98 10.04 14.37
N PRO A 288 1.20 10.81 13.61
CA PRO A 288 0.07 10.24 12.87
C PRO A 288 0.58 9.10 11.99
N ASN A 289 -0.15 8.00 11.96
CA ASN A 289 0.10 6.92 11.02
C ASN A 289 -0.79 7.05 9.79
N LEU A 290 -0.44 6.30 8.74
CA LEU A 290 -1.17 6.35 7.48
C LEU A 290 -2.65 5.95 7.64
N GLU A 291 -2.96 5.07 8.59
CA GLU A 291 -4.32 4.62 8.88
C GLU A 291 -5.16 5.72 9.51
N GLU A 292 -4.65 6.42 10.53
CA GLU A 292 -5.31 7.58 11.14
C GLU A 292 -5.53 8.68 10.10
N THR A 293 -4.51 9.00 9.31
CA THR A 293 -4.59 9.98 8.24
C THR A 293 -5.67 9.63 7.21
N PHE A 294 -5.74 8.36 6.79
CA PHE A 294 -6.78 7.89 5.86
C PHE A 294 -8.18 8.07 6.45
N PHE A 295 -8.40 7.70 7.73
CA PHE A 295 -9.70 7.86 8.39
C PHE A 295 -10.08 9.33 8.54
N GLU A 296 -9.14 10.22 8.82
CA GLU A 296 -9.40 11.67 8.89
C GLU A 296 -9.84 12.25 7.56
N MET A 297 -9.13 11.91 6.48
CA MET A 297 -9.46 12.38 5.13
C MET A 297 -10.80 11.82 4.62
N THR A 298 -11.19 10.64 5.09
CA THR A 298 -12.37 9.96 4.58
C THR A 298 -13.63 10.14 5.44
N GLY A 299 -13.48 10.65 6.68
CA GLY A 299 -14.60 10.86 7.60
C GLY A 299 -15.22 9.58 8.15
N ASP A 300 -14.62 8.41 7.94
CA ASP A 300 -15.06 7.13 8.48
C ASP A 300 -14.48 6.95 9.90
N ARG A 301 -14.98 7.74 10.84
CA ARG A 301 -14.75 7.49 12.27
C ARG A 301 -15.88 6.59 12.75
N SER A 302 -15.59 5.29 12.93
CA SER A 302 -16.48 4.35 13.63
C SER A 302 -16.55 4.67 15.12
#